data_fc3d32443d9a8f6268fc7e0fdaae85a4
#
_entry.id   fc3d32443d9a8f6268fc7e0fdaae85a4
#
_cell.length_a   1.000
_cell.length_b   1.000
_cell.length_c   1.000
_cell.angle_alpha   90.00
_cell.angle_beta   90.00
_cell.angle_gamma   90.00
#
_symmetry.space_group_name_H-M   'P 1'
#
loop_
_entity.id
_entity.type
_entity.pdbx_description
1 polymer ?
#
loop_
_entity_poly.entity_id
_entity_poly.type
_entity_poly.pdbx_seq_one_letter_code
_entity_poly.pdbx_strand_id
1 'polypeptide(L)'
;MMTNNGPYQYLELRNEQLALIDRVGVLAREKFAVRAPEYDRTATFPTEDFADLFSAGLNAAAIPKEHGGLGLGPYRGDVFTLWMMTKEIAKADLSFARCWEGHVNSMVLLDGMVKGEQRDRWFDGVVKRGDKWVAWSGEPQARKPGEKVRFGTSVERVDGGYVIDGNKVFSTSASGAQWAILLVNTEAPGGVRHASATSLDAQLLMACELSDPTIEIDSSWWDPIGMRATVSYLVNFRRTFIPDVNLIGYPGQYLKEGWQTCFIPHYAATFLGAAEAAYDYALDYLTSQNKVDDPYVQHHIGQMSVNVETAHLWLRQVARLWETEKYQEAQIAGSRARHVIEHLAEDTVKRCIRACGARCLNRPSALERIYRDLSFYVRHDNDDHILAMIGKSVLGLTHDPSFYKP
;
A
#
# COMPACT_ATOMS: atom_id res chain seq x y z
N MET A 1 15.22 22.73 -26.82
CA MET A 1 15.58 22.31 -25.48
C MET A 1 14.38 22.63 -24.59
N MET A 2 13.50 21.69 -24.32
CA MET A 2 12.50 21.85 -23.27
C MET A 2 13.27 21.83 -21.95
N THR A 3 13.24 22.93 -21.22
CA THR A 3 13.67 22.95 -19.83
C THR A 3 12.72 22.00 -19.09
N ASN A 4 13.24 20.86 -18.71
CA ASN A 4 12.51 19.84 -17.99
C ASN A 4 12.30 20.33 -16.54
N ASN A 5 11.39 21.31 -16.39
CA ASN A 5 10.85 21.65 -15.09
C ASN A 5 9.94 20.49 -14.73
N GLY A 6 10.48 19.54 -13.97
CA GLY A 6 9.77 18.32 -13.59
C GLY A 6 8.42 18.60 -12.93
N PRO A 7 7.58 17.57 -12.73
CA PRO A 7 6.21 17.71 -12.23
C PRO A 7 6.11 18.34 -10.84
N TYR A 8 7.24 18.54 -10.17
CA TYR A 8 7.31 19.07 -8.80
C TYR A 8 7.38 20.61 -8.69
N GLN A 9 7.53 21.35 -9.79
CA GLN A 9 7.71 22.79 -9.73
C GLN A 9 6.53 23.54 -9.08
N TYR A 10 5.30 23.00 -9.19
CA TYR A 10 4.09 23.59 -8.61
C TYR A 10 3.76 23.07 -7.20
N LEU A 11 4.55 22.14 -6.67
CA LEU A 11 4.23 21.45 -5.42
C LEU A 11 4.94 22.05 -4.20
N GLU A 12 5.77 23.09 -4.41
CA GLU A 12 6.46 23.82 -3.35
C GLU A 12 7.26 22.93 -2.40
N LEU A 13 8.09 22.04 -2.97
CA LEU A 13 8.90 21.11 -2.18
C LEU A 13 10.22 21.77 -1.74
N ARG A 14 10.63 21.47 -0.52
CA ARG A 14 11.96 21.83 0.00
C ARG A 14 13.05 20.99 -0.69
N ASN A 15 14.26 21.53 -0.75
CA ASN A 15 15.41 20.84 -1.36
C ASN A 15 15.68 19.46 -0.72
N GLU A 16 15.47 19.33 0.59
CA GLU A 16 15.64 18.06 1.32
C GLU A 16 14.61 17.01 0.87
N GLN A 17 13.36 17.42 0.63
CA GLN A 17 12.30 16.54 0.12
C GLN A 17 12.63 16.08 -1.31
N LEU A 18 13.02 17.01 -2.16
CA LEU A 18 13.44 16.70 -3.54
C LEU A 18 14.63 15.73 -3.56
N ALA A 19 15.62 15.94 -2.69
CA ALA A 19 16.78 15.06 -2.59
C ALA A 19 16.43 13.63 -2.19
N LEU A 20 15.48 13.45 -1.26
CA LEU A 20 15.00 12.11 -0.87
C LEU A 20 14.21 11.43 -1.98
N ILE A 21 13.30 12.17 -2.63
CA ILE A 21 12.52 11.67 -3.76
C ILE A 21 13.43 11.27 -4.92
N ASP A 22 14.43 12.10 -5.26
CA ASP A 22 15.36 11.82 -6.33
C ASP A 22 16.23 10.60 -6.03
N ARG A 23 16.72 10.42 -4.80
CA ARG A 23 17.49 9.23 -4.38
C ARG A 23 16.70 7.95 -4.61
N VAL A 24 15.42 7.92 -4.27
CA VAL A 24 14.55 6.77 -4.55
C VAL A 24 14.32 6.63 -6.05
N GLY A 25 14.09 7.74 -6.76
CA GLY A 25 13.89 7.76 -8.20
C GLY A 25 15.09 7.21 -8.99
N VAL A 26 16.32 7.48 -8.53
CA VAL A 26 17.54 6.89 -9.11
C VAL A 26 17.54 5.37 -8.93
N LEU A 27 17.33 4.86 -7.72
CA LEU A 27 17.25 3.42 -7.47
C LEU A 27 16.12 2.76 -8.27
N ALA A 28 14.97 3.42 -8.35
CA ALA A 28 13.82 2.95 -9.09
C ALA A 28 14.14 2.76 -10.59
N ARG A 29 14.75 3.76 -11.22
CA ARG A 29 15.11 3.68 -12.64
C ARG A 29 16.25 2.69 -12.92
N GLU A 30 17.30 2.73 -12.11
CA GLU A 30 18.54 1.99 -12.41
C GLU A 30 18.49 0.53 -11.97
N LYS A 31 17.66 0.19 -10.99
CA LYS A 31 17.61 -1.13 -10.38
C LYS A 31 16.23 -1.77 -10.42
N PHE A 32 15.22 -1.13 -9.83
CA PHE A 32 13.89 -1.74 -9.66
C PHE A 32 13.20 -1.98 -10.99
N ALA A 33 13.19 -0.99 -11.89
CA ALA A 33 12.60 -1.13 -13.23
C ALA A 33 13.26 -2.24 -14.05
N VAL A 34 14.56 -2.48 -13.82
CA VAL A 34 15.34 -3.53 -14.52
C VAL A 34 14.94 -4.92 -14.05
N ARG A 35 14.68 -5.11 -12.75
CA ARG A 35 14.36 -6.41 -12.16
C ARG A 35 12.85 -6.74 -12.21
N ALA A 36 11.99 -5.72 -12.24
CA ALA A 36 10.53 -5.88 -12.20
C ALA A 36 9.95 -6.89 -13.22
N PRO A 37 10.42 -6.96 -14.49
CA PRO A 37 9.92 -7.98 -15.43
C PRO A 37 10.18 -9.41 -14.98
N GLU A 38 11.32 -9.66 -14.35
CA GLU A 38 11.68 -11.00 -13.86
C GLU A 38 10.86 -11.37 -12.62
N TYR A 39 10.70 -10.45 -11.67
CA TYR A 39 9.86 -10.67 -10.50
C TYR A 39 8.39 -10.93 -10.88
N ASP A 40 7.84 -10.18 -11.85
CA ASP A 40 6.50 -10.44 -12.39
C ASP A 40 6.42 -11.83 -13.06
N ARG A 41 7.38 -12.18 -13.90
CA ARG A 41 7.40 -13.45 -14.63
C ARG A 41 7.45 -14.65 -13.69
N THR A 42 8.27 -14.58 -12.63
CA THR A 42 8.50 -15.67 -11.69
C THR A 42 7.57 -15.64 -10.48
N ALA A 43 6.78 -14.58 -10.30
CA ALA A 43 5.98 -14.32 -9.11
C ALA A 43 6.82 -14.44 -7.82
N THR A 44 7.99 -13.79 -7.80
CA THR A 44 8.92 -13.81 -6.67
C THR A 44 8.99 -12.48 -5.95
N PHE A 45 9.23 -12.53 -4.64
CA PHE A 45 9.35 -11.35 -3.79
C PHE A 45 10.58 -10.51 -4.16
N PRO A 46 10.47 -9.16 -4.23
CA PRO A 46 11.55 -8.27 -4.64
C PRO A 46 12.59 -8.05 -3.52
N THR A 47 13.27 -9.12 -3.14
CA THR A 47 14.24 -9.13 -2.02
C THR A 47 15.41 -8.17 -2.25
N GLU A 48 15.95 -8.14 -3.47
CA GLU A 48 17.10 -7.28 -3.80
C GLU A 48 16.74 -5.80 -3.76
N ASP A 49 15.49 -5.45 -4.13
CA ASP A 49 15.02 -4.07 -4.12
C ASP A 49 14.87 -3.55 -2.68
N PHE A 50 14.38 -4.39 -1.76
CA PHE A 50 14.42 -4.07 -0.32
C PHE A 50 15.84 -3.95 0.21
N ALA A 51 16.77 -4.80 -0.21
CA ALA A 51 18.17 -4.72 0.19
C ALA A 51 18.84 -3.43 -0.29
N ASP A 52 18.52 -2.97 -1.50
CA ASP A 52 18.99 -1.68 -2.02
C ASP A 52 18.44 -0.49 -1.23
N LEU A 53 17.14 -0.49 -0.87
CA LEU A 53 16.56 0.54 0.00
C LEU A 53 17.20 0.53 1.38
N PHE A 54 17.44 -0.64 1.96
CA PHE A 54 18.12 -0.77 3.25
C PHE A 54 19.56 -0.23 3.18
N SER A 55 20.32 -0.62 2.18
CA SER A 55 21.72 -0.17 1.96
C SER A 55 21.80 1.34 1.73
N ALA A 56 20.77 1.95 1.15
CA ALA A 56 20.66 3.39 0.95
C ALA A 56 20.15 4.14 2.19
N GLY A 57 19.83 3.46 3.31
CA GLY A 57 19.25 4.08 4.51
C GLY A 57 17.82 4.58 4.31
N LEU A 58 17.08 4.01 3.36
CA LEU A 58 15.72 4.44 3.02
C LEU A 58 14.67 3.49 3.60
N ASN A 59 15.05 2.28 4.00
CA ASN A 59 14.13 1.25 4.52
C ASN A 59 13.33 1.72 5.75
N ALA A 60 13.91 2.57 6.58
CA ALA A 60 13.31 3.11 7.81
C ALA A 60 12.61 4.48 7.60
N ALA A 61 12.00 4.71 6.44
CA ALA A 61 11.46 6.03 6.08
C ALA A 61 10.45 6.56 7.10
N ALA A 62 9.53 5.72 7.61
CA ALA A 62 8.50 6.12 8.57
C ALA A 62 8.92 5.95 10.04
N ILE A 63 10.11 5.45 10.33
CA ILE A 63 10.64 5.38 11.69
C ILE A 63 11.12 6.77 12.13
N PRO A 64 10.84 7.21 13.38
CA PRO A 64 11.32 8.50 13.89
C PRO A 64 12.85 8.65 13.82
N LYS A 65 13.31 9.90 13.65
CA LYS A 65 14.74 10.22 13.54
C LYS A 65 15.54 9.81 14.77
N GLU A 66 14.96 9.95 15.94
CA GLU A 66 15.54 9.56 17.23
C GLU A 66 15.78 8.04 17.35
N HIS A 67 15.14 7.23 16.51
CA HIS A 67 15.34 5.79 16.39
C HIS A 67 16.11 5.39 15.12
N GLY A 68 16.73 6.36 14.43
CA GLY A 68 17.57 6.10 13.24
C GLY A 68 16.84 6.05 11.91
N GLY A 69 15.56 6.44 11.86
CA GLY A 69 14.77 6.55 10.64
C GLY A 69 14.78 7.96 10.02
N LEU A 70 13.94 8.17 9.01
CA LEU A 70 13.81 9.45 8.32
C LEU A 70 12.73 10.35 8.93
N GLY A 71 11.84 9.80 9.76
CA GLY A 71 10.78 10.54 10.44
C GLY A 71 9.69 11.05 9.50
N LEU A 72 9.37 10.30 8.45
CA LEU A 72 8.32 10.66 7.49
C LEU A 72 6.99 10.01 7.90
N GLY A 73 5.87 10.67 7.59
CA GLY A 73 4.55 10.05 7.80
C GLY A 73 3.46 11.03 8.23
N PRO A 74 2.20 10.55 8.32
CA PRO A 74 1.02 11.40 8.54
C PRO A 74 1.05 12.15 9.88
N TYR A 75 1.71 11.62 10.90
CA TYR A 75 1.80 12.24 12.23
C TYR A 75 3.19 12.82 12.52
N ARG A 76 4.05 12.97 11.50
CA ARG A 76 5.44 13.45 11.62
C ARG A 76 5.72 14.74 10.84
N GLY A 77 4.67 15.35 10.25
CA GLY A 77 4.76 16.64 9.56
C GLY A 77 5.36 16.60 8.16
N ASP A 78 5.67 15.43 7.60
CA ASP A 78 6.13 15.26 6.22
C ASP A 78 5.66 13.93 5.61
N VAL A 79 4.36 13.85 5.40
CA VAL A 79 3.75 12.69 4.75
C VAL A 79 3.88 12.73 3.22
N PHE A 80 3.96 13.94 2.64
CA PHE A 80 4.03 14.08 1.19
C PHE A 80 5.31 13.48 0.62
N THR A 81 6.44 13.69 1.27
CA THR A 81 7.71 13.07 0.86
C THR A 81 7.61 11.55 0.87
N LEU A 82 7.01 10.94 1.90
CA LEU A 82 6.80 9.51 1.96
C LEU A 82 5.97 9.00 0.78
N TRP A 83 4.86 9.68 0.46
CA TRP A 83 4.01 9.29 -0.67
C TRP A 83 4.72 9.45 -2.01
N MET A 84 5.55 10.50 -2.19
CA MET A 84 6.31 10.68 -3.42
C MET A 84 7.45 9.66 -3.56
N MET A 85 8.11 9.25 -2.47
CA MET A 85 9.05 8.13 -2.51
C MET A 85 8.35 6.84 -2.97
N THR A 86 7.19 6.55 -2.42
CA THR A 86 6.38 5.38 -2.83
C THR A 86 5.93 5.47 -4.28
N LYS A 87 5.56 6.67 -4.75
CA LYS A 87 5.21 6.94 -6.14
C LYS A 87 6.38 6.64 -7.09
N GLU A 88 7.61 7.04 -6.74
CA GLU A 88 8.80 6.72 -7.54
C GLU A 88 9.06 5.20 -7.62
N ILE A 89 8.87 4.47 -6.53
CA ILE A 89 8.96 3.00 -6.53
C ILE A 89 7.87 2.42 -7.43
N ALA A 90 6.63 2.88 -7.31
CA ALA A 90 5.50 2.40 -8.11
C ALA A 90 5.65 2.66 -9.60
N LYS A 91 6.33 3.74 -9.98
CA LYS A 91 6.69 4.06 -11.35
C LYS A 91 7.60 3.01 -11.98
N ALA A 92 8.46 2.39 -11.19
CA ALA A 92 9.35 1.31 -11.63
C ALA A 92 8.67 -0.07 -11.53
N ASP A 93 8.05 -0.35 -10.38
CA ASP A 93 7.40 -1.62 -10.08
C ASP A 93 6.24 -1.41 -9.09
N LEU A 94 5.01 -1.55 -9.57
CA LEU A 94 3.81 -1.39 -8.75
C LEU A 94 3.69 -2.50 -7.68
N SER A 95 4.12 -3.72 -8.00
CA SER A 95 4.14 -4.83 -7.04
C SER A 95 5.10 -4.55 -5.88
N PHE A 96 6.32 -4.09 -6.18
CA PHE A 96 7.28 -3.69 -5.14
C PHE A 96 6.77 -2.52 -4.31
N ALA A 97 6.18 -1.51 -4.96
CA ALA A 97 5.60 -0.36 -4.25
C ALA A 97 4.52 -0.78 -3.24
N ARG A 98 3.70 -1.80 -3.57
CA ARG A 98 2.70 -2.34 -2.64
C ARG A 98 3.37 -3.04 -1.44
N CYS A 99 4.45 -3.79 -1.66
CA CYS A 99 5.21 -4.39 -0.57
C CYS A 99 5.88 -3.34 0.32
N TRP A 100 6.48 -2.33 -0.29
CA TRP A 100 7.08 -1.18 0.39
C TRP A 100 6.04 -0.40 1.20
N GLU A 101 4.92 -0.06 0.60
CA GLU A 101 3.82 0.66 1.24
C GLU A 101 3.32 -0.10 2.49
N GLY A 102 3.13 -1.41 2.39
CA GLY A 102 2.77 -2.26 3.53
C GLY A 102 3.80 -2.20 4.66
N HIS A 103 5.09 -2.19 4.31
CA HIS A 103 6.18 -2.08 5.28
C HIS A 103 6.17 -0.72 6.01
N VAL A 104 6.14 0.38 5.28
CA VAL A 104 6.18 1.71 5.93
C VAL A 104 4.90 2.05 6.68
N ASN A 105 3.73 1.57 6.21
CA ASN A 105 2.48 1.70 6.95
C ASN A 105 2.49 0.92 8.26
N SER A 106 3.15 -0.25 8.29
CA SER A 106 3.38 -0.97 9.54
C SER A 106 4.23 -0.17 10.53
N MET A 107 5.26 0.55 10.05
CA MET A 107 6.06 1.44 10.90
C MET A 107 5.25 2.61 11.44
N VAL A 108 4.35 3.19 10.64
CA VAL A 108 3.41 4.24 11.10
C VAL A 108 2.52 3.73 12.23
N LEU A 109 1.99 2.50 12.12
CA LEU A 109 1.17 1.88 13.18
C LEU A 109 1.99 1.64 14.45
N LEU A 110 3.20 1.08 14.33
CA LEU A 110 4.05 0.81 15.48
C LEU A 110 4.47 2.10 16.19
N ASP A 111 4.78 3.17 15.45
CA ASP A 111 5.11 4.46 16.03
C ASP A 111 3.95 5.07 16.82
N GLY A 112 2.73 4.97 16.27
CA GLY A 112 1.55 5.57 16.90
C GLY A 112 0.94 4.75 18.03
N MET A 113 1.00 3.42 17.95
CA MET A 113 0.25 2.53 18.85
C MET A 113 1.12 1.80 19.88
N VAL A 114 2.45 1.82 19.73
CA VAL A 114 3.38 1.10 20.62
C VAL A 114 4.37 2.07 21.25
N LYS A 115 4.79 1.79 22.48
CA LYS A 115 5.72 2.65 23.25
C LYS A 115 6.78 1.81 23.96
N GLY A 116 7.88 2.49 24.34
CA GLY A 116 8.94 1.91 25.17
C GLY A 116 9.70 0.79 24.47
N GLU A 117 10.25 -0.13 25.27
CA GLU A 117 11.16 -1.20 24.83
C GLU A 117 10.60 -2.10 23.72
N GLN A 118 9.26 -2.31 23.70
CA GLN A 118 8.59 -3.09 22.65
C GLN A 118 8.78 -2.44 21.27
N ARG A 119 8.50 -1.14 21.17
CA ARG A 119 8.68 -0.37 19.94
C ARG A 119 10.13 -0.32 19.52
N ASP A 120 11.02 -0.02 20.48
CA ASP A 120 12.45 0.17 20.24
C ASP A 120 13.08 -1.12 19.69
N ARG A 121 12.70 -2.29 20.22
CA ARG A 121 13.13 -3.60 19.73
C ARG A 121 12.76 -3.82 18.25
N TRP A 122 11.54 -3.45 17.85
CA TRP A 122 11.07 -3.64 16.48
C TRP A 122 11.71 -2.63 15.52
N PHE A 123 11.87 -1.37 15.94
CA PHE A 123 12.57 -0.37 15.14
C PHE A 123 14.04 -0.72 14.94
N ASP A 124 14.70 -1.22 15.97
CA ASP A 124 16.08 -1.74 15.87
C ASP A 124 16.19 -2.86 14.84
N GLY A 125 15.20 -3.75 14.75
CA GLY A 125 15.15 -4.76 13.72
C GLY A 125 15.16 -4.19 12.32
N VAL A 126 14.33 -3.20 12.05
CA VAL A 126 14.24 -2.54 10.74
C VAL A 126 15.50 -1.75 10.41
N VAL A 127 16.00 -0.95 11.36
CA VAL A 127 17.14 -0.03 11.14
C VAL A 127 18.46 -0.79 11.04
N LYS A 128 18.67 -1.82 11.88
CA LYS A 128 19.97 -2.50 11.99
C LYS A 128 20.07 -3.79 11.15
N ARG A 129 18.93 -4.47 10.88
CA ARG A 129 18.92 -5.76 10.17
C ARG A 129 18.13 -5.73 8.87
N GLY A 130 17.38 -4.65 8.60
CA GLY A 130 16.51 -4.56 7.43
C GLY A 130 15.25 -5.45 7.55
N ASP A 131 14.78 -5.73 8.77
CA ASP A 131 13.55 -6.50 8.98
C ASP A 131 12.38 -5.84 8.23
N LYS A 132 11.62 -6.64 7.49
CA LYS A 132 10.46 -6.19 6.73
C LYS A 132 9.18 -6.55 7.47
N TRP A 133 8.24 -5.61 7.49
CA TRP A 133 6.96 -5.72 8.14
C TRP A 133 5.82 -5.65 7.12
N VAL A 134 4.69 -6.24 7.50
CA VAL A 134 3.46 -6.20 6.72
C VAL A 134 2.25 -6.17 7.65
N ALA A 135 1.06 -5.84 7.12
CA ALA A 135 -0.19 -5.92 7.87
C ALA A 135 -1.21 -6.76 7.09
N TRP A 136 -1.82 -7.73 7.75
CA TRP A 136 -2.80 -8.64 7.15
C TRP A 136 -4.13 -8.61 7.89
N SER A 137 -5.18 -8.22 7.16
CA SER A 137 -6.56 -8.26 7.63
C SER A 137 -7.45 -9.21 6.82
N GLY A 138 -7.05 -9.52 5.57
CA GLY A 138 -7.83 -10.32 4.63
C GLY A 138 -8.07 -11.75 5.13
N GLU A 139 -9.33 -12.20 5.04
CA GLU A 139 -9.74 -13.57 5.41
C GLU A 139 -10.55 -14.20 4.30
N PRO A 140 -10.52 -15.55 4.15
CA PRO A 140 -11.33 -16.23 3.17
C PRO A 140 -12.81 -15.96 3.41
N GLN A 141 -13.53 -15.60 2.35
CA GLN A 141 -14.99 -15.47 2.41
C GLN A 141 -15.66 -16.85 2.29
N ALA A 142 -16.86 -16.99 2.87
CA ALA A 142 -17.68 -18.16 2.66
C ALA A 142 -17.96 -18.35 1.16
N ARG A 143 -17.74 -19.56 0.65
CA ARG A 143 -17.86 -19.86 -0.79
C ARG A 143 -19.28 -20.14 -1.25
N LYS A 144 -20.24 -20.35 -0.32
CA LYS A 144 -21.62 -20.71 -0.66
C LYS A 144 -22.61 -19.63 -0.26
N PRO A 145 -23.60 -19.32 -1.12
CA PRO A 145 -24.71 -18.46 -0.75
C PRO A 145 -25.40 -19.01 0.51
N GLY A 146 -25.61 -18.15 1.52
CA GLY A 146 -26.25 -18.53 2.79
C GLY A 146 -25.34 -19.14 3.85
N GLU A 147 -24.06 -19.41 3.56
CA GLU A 147 -23.09 -19.70 4.61
C GLU A 147 -22.71 -18.40 5.34
N LYS A 148 -22.78 -18.42 6.65
CA LYS A 148 -22.31 -17.30 7.48
C LYS A 148 -20.80 -17.14 7.24
N VAL A 149 -20.35 -15.90 6.99
CA VAL A 149 -18.93 -15.59 6.92
C VAL A 149 -18.28 -16.07 8.20
N ARG A 150 -17.42 -17.06 8.10
CA ARG A 150 -16.56 -17.45 9.20
C ARG A 150 -15.29 -16.63 9.09
N PHE A 151 -14.88 -15.98 10.17
CA PHE A 151 -13.51 -15.49 10.24
C PHE A 151 -12.58 -16.67 10.02
N GLY A 152 -11.66 -16.54 9.07
CA GLY A 152 -10.69 -17.59 8.78
C GLY A 152 -9.68 -17.80 9.92
N THR A 153 -9.66 -16.87 10.90
CA THR A 153 -8.69 -16.86 11.99
C THR A 153 -9.38 -16.76 13.34
N SER A 154 -9.11 -17.72 14.23
CA SER A 154 -9.56 -17.72 15.62
C SER A 154 -8.46 -17.31 16.57
N VAL A 155 -8.83 -16.66 17.66
CA VAL A 155 -7.91 -16.22 18.70
C VAL A 155 -8.43 -16.67 20.05
N GLU A 156 -7.66 -17.49 20.74
CA GLU A 156 -7.93 -17.99 22.08
C GLU A 156 -6.95 -17.35 23.06
N ARG A 157 -7.46 -16.80 24.17
CA ARG A 157 -6.62 -16.32 25.27
C ARG A 157 -6.07 -17.50 26.05
N VAL A 158 -4.75 -17.54 26.23
CA VAL A 158 -4.06 -18.56 27.03
C VAL A 158 -3.13 -17.88 28.04
N ASP A 159 -2.49 -18.65 28.91
CA ASP A 159 -1.52 -18.11 29.85
C ASP A 159 -0.31 -17.49 29.10
N GLY A 160 0.00 -16.23 29.41
CA GLY A 160 1.12 -15.48 28.81
C GLY A 160 0.91 -14.98 27.39
N GLY A 161 -0.27 -15.20 26.76
CA GLY A 161 -0.51 -14.76 25.39
C GLY A 161 -1.79 -15.24 24.75
N TYR A 162 -1.70 -15.46 23.44
CA TYR A 162 -2.81 -15.88 22.59
C TYR A 162 -2.38 -17.01 21.67
N VAL A 163 -3.30 -17.90 21.35
CA VAL A 163 -3.14 -18.91 20.31
C VAL A 163 -4.01 -18.53 19.13
N ILE A 164 -3.42 -18.45 17.94
CA ILE A 164 -4.10 -18.17 16.68
C ILE A 164 -4.25 -19.47 15.90
N ASP A 165 -5.46 -19.73 15.39
CA ASP A 165 -5.77 -20.85 14.50
C ASP A 165 -6.64 -20.38 13.33
N GLY A 166 -6.30 -20.75 12.10
CA GLY A 166 -7.01 -20.34 10.89
C GLY A 166 -6.10 -19.82 9.80
N ASN A 167 -6.60 -18.85 9.01
CA ASN A 167 -5.85 -18.41 7.84
C ASN A 167 -6.09 -16.94 7.46
N LYS A 168 -5.10 -16.36 6.78
CA LYS A 168 -5.16 -15.07 6.12
C LYS A 168 -4.93 -15.25 4.61
N VAL A 169 -5.65 -14.46 3.80
CA VAL A 169 -5.50 -14.40 2.33
C VAL A 169 -5.09 -13.02 1.89
N PHE A 170 -4.60 -12.90 0.66
CA PHE A 170 -3.99 -11.67 0.16
C PHE A 170 -2.90 -11.16 1.11
N SER A 171 -2.15 -12.12 1.68
CA SER A 171 -1.08 -11.84 2.65
C SER A 171 0.16 -11.31 1.92
N THR A 172 0.10 -10.03 1.50
CA THR A 172 1.18 -9.36 0.77
C THR A 172 2.53 -9.57 1.48
N SER A 173 3.58 -9.84 0.71
CA SER A 173 4.96 -10.11 1.18
C SER A 173 5.10 -11.36 2.05
N ALA A 174 4.20 -12.35 1.94
CA ALA A 174 4.19 -13.52 2.81
C ALA A 174 5.52 -14.29 2.83
N SER A 175 6.21 -14.41 1.70
CA SER A 175 7.50 -15.12 1.62
C SER A 175 8.73 -14.23 1.82
N GLY A 176 8.56 -12.93 2.11
CA GLY A 176 9.69 -11.98 2.18
C GLY A 176 9.77 -11.16 3.45
N ALA A 177 8.69 -11.04 4.23
CA ALA A 177 8.66 -10.31 5.48
C ALA A 177 9.10 -11.18 6.67
N GLN A 178 9.64 -10.55 7.70
CA GLN A 178 9.98 -11.18 8.99
C GLN A 178 8.82 -11.10 9.97
N TRP A 179 8.02 -10.03 9.87
CA TRP A 179 6.94 -9.74 10.82
C TRP A 179 5.65 -9.41 10.10
N ALA A 180 4.53 -9.88 10.65
CA ALA A 180 3.20 -9.47 10.22
C ALA A 180 2.41 -8.86 11.38
N ILE A 181 1.75 -7.72 11.14
CA ILE A 181 0.70 -7.20 12.00
C ILE A 181 -0.60 -7.88 11.58
N LEU A 182 -1.17 -8.66 12.48
CA LEU A 182 -2.42 -9.38 12.25
C LEU A 182 -3.59 -8.64 12.90
N LEU A 183 -4.60 -8.29 12.10
CA LEU A 183 -5.90 -7.89 12.64
C LEU A 183 -6.72 -9.15 12.87
N VAL A 184 -7.06 -9.44 14.13
CA VAL A 184 -7.76 -10.64 14.55
C VAL A 184 -8.93 -10.30 15.46
N ASN A 185 -9.91 -11.21 15.58
CA ASN A 185 -11.03 -11.06 16.48
C ASN A 185 -10.98 -12.13 17.58
N THR A 186 -11.15 -11.69 18.82
CA THR A 186 -11.36 -12.63 19.95
C THR A 186 -12.71 -13.33 19.83
N GLU A 187 -12.81 -14.56 20.35
CA GLU A 187 -14.10 -15.21 20.45
C GLU A 187 -15.02 -14.43 21.40
N ALA A 188 -16.27 -14.25 20.98
CA ALA A 188 -17.28 -13.76 21.89
C ALA A 188 -17.48 -14.77 23.02
N PRO A 189 -17.81 -14.35 24.26
CA PRO A 189 -18.17 -15.27 25.33
C PRO A 189 -19.29 -16.21 24.86
N GLY A 190 -18.98 -17.51 24.75
CA GLY A 190 -19.92 -18.50 24.24
C GLY A 190 -19.58 -19.14 22.90
N GLY A 191 -18.42 -18.85 22.30
CA GLY A 191 -17.88 -19.59 21.14
C GLY A 191 -18.62 -19.40 19.82
N VAL A 192 -19.55 -18.42 19.72
CA VAL A 192 -20.29 -18.13 18.49
C VAL A 192 -19.69 -16.93 17.81
N ARG A 193 -18.95 -17.18 16.74
CA ARG A 193 -18.40 -16.15 15.88
C ARG A 193 -19.48 -15.62 14.94
N HIS A 194 -19.91 -14.40 15.16
CA HIS A 194 -20.73 -13.67 14.22
C HIS A 194 -19.93 -12.52 13.62
N ALA A 195 -19.75 -12.51 12.32
CA ALA A 195 -19.13 -11.40 11.59
C ALA A 195 -19.85 -10.06 11.83
N SER A 196 -21.13 -10.11 12.18
CA SER A 196 -22.00 -8.95 12.45
C SER A 196 -22.08 -8.53 13.92
N ALA A 197 -21.47 -9.25 14.86
CA ALA A 197 -21.66 -9.04 16.29
C ALA A 197 -20.37 -8.70 17.05
N THR A 198 -19.27 -8.43 16.36
CA THR A 198 -18.04 -8.02 17.04
C THR A 198 -18.16 -6.59 17.47
N SER A 199 -18.18 -6.35 18.78
CA SER A 199 -17.86 -5.03 19.30
C SER A 199 -16.44 -4.68 18.81
N LEU A 200 -16.16 -3.41 18.56
CA LEU A 200 -14.81 -2.97 18.20
C LEU A 200 -13.77 -3.47 19.22
N ASP A 201 -14.16 -3.61 20.49
CA ASP A 201 -13.32 -4.13 21.59
C ASP A 201 -12.87 -5.58 21.42
N ALA A 202 -13.54 -6.36 20.60
CA ALA A 202 -13.13 -7.74 20.30
C ALA A 202 -11.98 -7.81 19.28
N GLN A 203 -11.58 -6.69 18.69
CA GLN A 203 -10.54 -6.67 17.68
C GLN A 203 -9.18 -6.35 18.29
N LEU A 204 -8.19 -7.15 17.92
CA LEU A 204 -6.82 -7.00 18.38
C LEU A 204 -5.88 -6.85 17.19
N LEU A 205 -4.83 -6.04 17.36
CA LEU A 205 -3.65 -6.05 16.51
C LEU A 205 -2.53 -6.79 17.22
N MET A 206 -1.88 -7.71 16.53
CA MET A 206 -0.79 -8.52 17.08
C MET A 206 0.39 -8.57 16.12
N ALA A 207 1.61 -8.42 16.64
CA ALA A 207 2.82 -8.69 15.88
C ALA A 207 3.13 -10.19 15.91
N CYS A 208 3.19 -10.80 14.74
CA CYS A 208 3.50 -12.20 14.54
C CYS A 208 4.83 -12.35 13.83
N GLU A 209 5.74 -13.12 14.41
CA GLU A 209 7.01 -13.50 13.76
C GLU A 209 6.74 -14.61 12.75
N LEU A 210 7.12 -14.39 11.48
CA LEU A 210 6.75 -15.31 10.39
C LEU A 210 7.68 -16.53 10.26
N SER A 211 8.74 -16.59 11.07
CA SER A 211 9.62 -17.76 11.17
C SER A 211 9.06 -18.87 12.07
N ASP A 212 7.92 -18.66 12.74
CA ASP A 212 7.32 -19.68 13.61
C ASP A 212 6.93 -20.92 12.79
N PRO A 213 7.37 -22.12 13.18
CA PRO A 213 7.14 -23.38 12.44
C PRO A 213 5.67 -23.80 12.36
N THR A 214 4.79 -23.20 13.15
CA THR A 214 3.34 -23.44 13.10
C THR A 214 2.65 -22.64 12.00
N ILE A 215 3.39 -21.79 11.28
CA ILE A 215 2.90 -20.99 10.16
C ILE A 215 3.24 -21.69 8.85
N GLU A 216 2.24 -21.95 8.05
CA GLU A 216 2.38 -22.55 6.73
C GLU A 216 1.99 -21.53 5.65
N ILE A 217 2.90 -21.29 4.71
CA ILE A 217 2.69 -20.36 3.60
C ILE A 217 2.35 -21.18 2.35
N ASP A 218 1.14 -21.00 1.80
CA ASP A 218 0.67 -21.68 0.60
C ASP A 218 0.76 -20.73 -0.61
N SER A 219 1.82 -20.90 -1.40
CA SER A 219 2.04 -20.14 -2.62
C SER A 219 1.13 -20.58 -3.78
N SER A 220 0.58 -21.78 -3.75
CA SER A 220 -0.28 -22.32 -4.83
C SER A 220 -1.60 -21.54 -4.98
N TRP A 221 -1.98 -20.81 -3.94
CA TRP A 221 -3.16 -19.95 -3.94
C TRP A 221 -3.00 -18.69 -4.82
N TRP A 222 -1.75 -18.31 -5.17
CA TRP A 222 -1.43 -17.02 -5.80
C TRP A 222 -1.06 -17.16 -7.28
N ASP A 223 -2.01 -16.94 -8.16
CA ASP A 223 -1.78 -16.84 -9.62
C ASP A 223 -2.65 -15.74 -10.25
N PRO A 224 -2.47 -14.47 -9.86
CA PRO A 224 -3.22 -13.35 -10.41
C PRO A 224 -2.71 -12.93 -11.79
N ILE A 225 -3.53 -12.15 -12.51
CA ILE A 225 -3.14 -11.54 -13.79
C ILE A 225 -2.07 -10.45 -13.63
N GLY A 226 -2.03 -9.76 -12.49
CA GLY A 226 -1.10 -8.67 -12.15
C GLY A 226 -0.72 -8.71 -10.68
N MET A 227 0.18 -7.81 -10.27
CA MET A 227 0.70 -7.75 -8.90
C MET A 227 1.37 -9.05 -8.44
N ARG A 228 1.92 -9.82 -9.37
CA ARG A 228 2.43 -11.17 -9.12
C ARG A 228 3.56 -11.20 -8.09
N ALA A 229 4.47 -10.22 -8.14
CA ALA A 229 5.62 -10.11 -7.25
C ALA A 229 5.28 -9.63 -5.82
N THR A 230 4.00 -9.30 -5.53
CA THR A 230 3.58 -9.04 -4.15
C THR A 230 3.54 -10.29 -3.29
N VAL A 231 3.59 -11.48 -3.91
CA VAL A 231 3.55 -12.79 -3.24
C VAL A 231 2.49 -12.83 -2.12
N SER A 232 1.26 -12.40 -2.48
CA SER A 232 0.15 -12.23 -1.53
C SER A 232 -0.55 -13.57 -1.27
N TYR A 233 0.19 -14.49 -0.69
CA TYR A 233 -0.16 -15.89 -0.51
C TYR A 233 -1.30 -16.13 0.50
N LEU A 234 -1.78 -17.35 0.56
CA LEU A 234 -2.56 -17.88 1.68
C LEU A 234 -1.59 -18.26 2.80
N VAL A 235 -1.85 -17.81 4.01
CA VAL A 235 -1.06 -18.13 5.20
C VAL A 235 -1.96 -18.82 6.21
N ASN A 236 -1.56 -20.03 6.62
CA ASN A 236 -2.25 -20.84 7.60
C ASN A 236 -1.53 -20.79 8.94
N PHE A 237 -2.27 -20.56 10.01
CA PHE A 237 -1.81 -20.59 11.40
C PHE A 237 -2.33 -21.87 12.03
N ARG A 238 -1.45 -22.69 12.62
CA ARG A 238 -1.79 -23.96 13.26
C ARG A 238 -1.47 -23.88 14.74
N ARG A 239 -2.40 -23.29 15.52
CA ARG A 239 -2.20 -23.03 16.97
C ARG A 239 -0.94 -22.19 17.23
N THR A 240 -0.70 -21.17 16.42
CA THR A 240 0.45 -20.28 16.52
C THR A 240 0.35 -19.44 17.80
N PHE A 241 1.35 -19.52 18.67
CA PHE A 241 1.39 -18.75 19.91
C PHE A 241 1.95 -17.35 19.69
N ILE A 242 1.23 -16.35 20.17
CA ILE A 242 1.67 -14.94 20.18
C ILE A 242 1.71 -14.46 21.63
N PRO A 243 2.89 -14.08 22.17
CA PRO A 243 3.01 -13.62 23.53
C PRO A 243 2.36 -12.24 23.73
N ASP A 244 1.94 -11.96 24.97
CA ASP A 244 1.30 -10.68 25.34
C ASP A 244 2.12 -9.45 24.97
N VAL A 245 3.44 -9.55 25.02
CA VAL A 245 4.36 -8.47 24.64
C VAL A 245 4.31 -8.14 23.14
N ASN A 246 3.62 -8.93 22.34
CA ASN A 246 3.41 -8.67 20.92
C ASN A 246 2.01 -8.09 20.62
N LEU A 247 1.20 -7.81 21.61
CA LEU A 247 -0.05 -7.06 21.43
C LEU A 247 0.27 -5.60 21.06
N ILE A 248 -0.37 -5.08 20.00
CA ILE A 248 -0.19 -3.72 19.52
C ILE A 248 -1.38 -2.87 19.95
N GLY A 249 -1.13 -1.85 20.77
CA GLY A 249 -2.16 -0.97 21.29
C GLY A 249 -3.12 -1.67 22.26
N TYR A 250 -4.33 -1.13 22.36
CA TYR A 250 -5.42 -1.70 23.16
C TYR A 250 -6.54 -2.27 22.27
N PRO A 251 -7.43 -3.11 22.81
CA PRO A 251 -8.51 -3.73 22.03
C PRO A 251 -9.38 -2.70 21.30
N GLY A 252 -9.50 -2.87 19.99
CA GLY A 252 -10.28 -2.02 19.11
C GLY A 252 -9.62 -0.69 18.71
N GLN A 253 -8.43 -0.36 19.20
CA GLN A 253 -7.78 0.94 18.95
C GLN A 253 -7.68 1.27 17.47
N TYR A 254 -7.24 0.32 16.66
CA TYR A 254 -7.05 0.49 15.22
C TYR A 254 -8.29 1.05 14.51
N LEU A 255 -9.46 0.50 14.82
CA LEU A 255 -10.72 0.91 14.22
C LEU A 255 -11.33 2.12 14.91
N LYS A 256 -11.29 2.19 16.24
CA LYS A 256 -11.86 3.32 17.00
C LYS A 256 -11.19 4.66 16.67
N GLU A 257 -9.88 4.63 16.43
CA GLU A 257 -9.11 5.81 16.07
C GLU A 257 -9.00 6.03 14.56
N GLY A 258 -9.57 5.13 13.73
CA GLY A 258 -9.62 5.28 12.28
C GLY A 258 -8.25 5.21 11.59
N TRP A 259 -7.31 4.44 12.12
CA TRP A 259 -5.92 4.36 11.64
C TRP A 259 -5.81 4.04 10.14
N GLN A 260 -6.71 3.20 9.60
CA GLN A 260 -6.68 2.85 8.18
C GLN A 260 -6.88 4.06 7.26
N THR A 261 -7.52 5.13 7.73
CA THR A 261 -7.80 6.30 6.89
C THR A 261 -6.54 7.07 6.51
N CYS A 262 -5.46 6.98 7.31
CA CYS A 262 -4.19 7.61 6.99
C CYS A 262 -3.43 6.89 5.87
N PHE A 263 -3.79 5.64 5.54
CA PHE A 263 -3.15 4.85 4.49
C PHE A 263 -3.80 5.00 3.12
N ILE A 264 -5.05 5.49 3.06
CA ILE A 264 -5.80 5.65 1.80
C ILE A 264 -5.07 6.52 0.77
N PRO A 265 -4.54 7.71 1.12
CA PRO A 265 -3.77 8.51 0.17
C PRO A 265 -2.45 7.84 -0.26
N HIS A 266 -1.90 6.95 0.57
CA HIS A 266 -0.69 6.21 0.24
C HIS A 266 -0.94 5.22 -0.91
N TYR A 267 -2.10 4.53 -0.92
CA TYR A 267 -2.51 3.72 -2.07
C TYR A 267 -2.66 4.56 -3.33
N ALA A 268 -3.27 5.74 -3.22
CA ALA A 268 -3.42 6.66 -4.35
C ALA A 268 -2.07 7.09 -4.93
N ALA A 269 -1.03 7.24 -4.10
CA ALA A 269 0.32 7.53 -4.57
C ALA A 269 0.90 6.42 -5.44
N THR A 270 0.60 5.15 -5.15
CA THR A 270 1.04 4.03 -6.01
C THR A 270 0.31 4.04 -7.36
N PHE A 271 -0.98 4.38 -7.40
CA PHE A 271 -1.73 4.51 -8.65
C PHE A 271 -1.18 5.64 -9.53
N LEU A 272 -0.81 6.77 -8.90
CA LEU A 272 -0.13 7.86 -9.60
C LEU A 272 1.20 7.40 -10.21
N GLY A 273 1.99 6.59 -9.49
CA GLY A 273 3.24 6.05 -10.01
C GLY A 273 3.03 5.19 -11.27
N ALA A 274 2.00 4.33 -11.28
CA ALA A 274 1.63 3.55 -12.46
C ALA A 274 1.16 4.45 -13.63
N ALA A 275 0.41 5.53 -13.34
CA ALA A 275 -0.01 6.50 -14.34
C ALA A 275 1.19 7.23 -14.96
N GLU A 276 2.15 7.68 -14.14
CA GLU A 276 3.38 8.30 -14.63
C GLU A 276 4.24 7.35 -15.47
N ALA A 277 4.34 6.08 -15.04
CA ALA A 277 5.05 5.07 -15.81
C ALA A 277 4.43 4.87 -17.21
N ALA A 278 3.11 4.84 -17.30
CA ALA A 278 2.41 4.74 -18.58
C ALA A 278 2.56 6.02 -19.41
N TYR A 279 2.56 7.19 -18.79
CA TYR A 279 2.76 8.48 -19.45
C TYR A 279 4.17 8.58 -20.02
N ASP A 280 5.20 8.28 -19.25
CA ASP A 280 6.60 8.28 -19.70
C ASP A 280 6.81 7.26 -20.83
N TYR A 281 6.25 6.06 -20.68
CA TYR A 281 6.28 5.05 -21.75
C TYR A 281 5.67 5.58 -23.06
N ALA A 282 4.55 6.29 -22.98
CA ALA A 282 3.91 6.86 -24.17
C ALA A 282 4.81 7.92 -24.84
N LEU A 283 5.42 8.82 -24.05
CA LEU A 283 6.32 9.85 -24.56
C LEU A 283 7.50 9.23 -25.31
N ASP A 284 8.18 8.27 -24.70
CA ASP A 284 9.35 7.61 -25.27
C ASP A 284 8.98 6.80 -26.52
N TYR A 285 7.92 5.99 -26.43
CA TYR A 285 7.49 5.14 -27.54
C TYR A 285 7.05 5.97 -28.75
N LEU A 286 6.19 6.96 -28.56
CA LEU A 286 5.65 7.77 -29.65
C LEU A 286 6.71 8.64 -30.31
N THR A 287 7.67 9.13 -29.53
CA THR A 287 8.86 9.84 -30.05
C THR A 287 9.71 8.89 -30.90
N SER A 288 9.99 7.68 -30.42
CA SER A 288 10.78 6.69 -31.16
C SER A 288 10.11 6.23 -32.48
N GLN A 289 8.77 6.34 -32.54
CA GLN A 289 7.99 5.98 -33.72
C GLN A 289 7.71 7.17 -34.66
N ASN A 290 8.27 8.37 -34.38
CA ASN A 290 8.02 9.60 -35.15
C ASN A 290 6.53 9.97 -35.27
N LYS A 291 5.73 9.77 -34.21
CA LYS A 291 4.28 10.03 -34.17
C LYS A 291 3.89 11.30 -33.45
N VAL A 292 4.85 12.15 -33.08
CA VAL A 292 4.61 13.34 -32.27
C VAL A 292 3.79 14.42 -32.98
N ASP A 293 3.76 14.42 -34.31
CA ASP A 293 3.00 15.37 -35.12
C ASP A 293 1.53 14.95 -35.35
N ASP A 294 1.13 13.74 -34.93
CA ASP A 294 -0.25 13.25 -35.05
C ASP A 294 -1.16 13.98 -34.05
N PRO A 295 -2.20 14.70 -34.50
CA PRO A 295 -3.07 15.47 -33.62
C PRO A 295 -3.85 14.61 -32.61
N TYR A 296 -4.14 13.35 -32.94
CA TYR A 296 -4.80 12.42 -32.02
C TYR A 296 -3.82 11.93 -30.93
N VAL A 297 -2.56 11.72 -31.29
CA VAL A 297 -1.49 11.44 -30.33
C VAL A 297 -1.32 12.64 -29.37
N GLN A 298 -1.21 13.85 -29.92
CA GLN A 298 -1.11 15.08 -29.11
C GLN A 298 -2.28 15.24 -28.14
N HIS A 299 -3.53 14.95 -28.61
CA HIS A 299 -4.71 14.97 -27.75
C HIS A 299 -4.59 13.97 -26.56
N HIS A 300 -4.15 12.74 -26.81
CA HIS A 300 -4.01 11.74 -25.75
C HIS A 300 -2.90 12.11 -24.77
N ILE A 301 -1.75 12.59 -25.27
CA ILE A 301 -0.62 13.05 -24.43
C ILE A 301 -1.05 14.24 -23.55
N GLY A 302 -1.75 15.22 -24.14
CA GLY A 302 -2.27 16.37 -23.39
C GLY A 302 -3.19 15.95 -22.23
N GLN A 303 -4.12 15.02 -22.48
CA GLN A 303 -5.01 14.56 -21.42
C GLN A 303 -4.27 13.75 -20.35
N MET A 304 -3.30 12.89 -20.73
CA MET A 304 -2.48 12.16 -19.75
C MET A 304 -1.67 13.11 -18.87
N SER A 305 -1.10 14.18 -19.44
CA SER A 305 -0.42 15.23 -18.68
C SER A 305 -1.34 15.88 -17.64
N VAL A 306 -2.56 16.26 -18.05
CA VAL A 306 -3.57 16.85 -17.14
C VAL A 306 -3.93 15.86 -16.02
N ASN A 307 -4.10 14.58 -16.34
CA ASN A 307 -4.44 13.56 -15.36
C ASN A 307 -3.36 13.42 -14.29
N VAL A 308 -2.10 13.29 -14.71
CA VAL A 308 -0.95 13.13 -13.80
C VAL A 308 -0.79 14.36 -12.90
N GLU A 309 -0.85 15.57 -13.48
CA GLU A 309 -0.72 16.81 -12.70
C GLU A 309 -1.88 16.97 -11.70
N THR A 310 -3.11 16.68 -12.12
CA THR A 310 -4.28 16.71 -11.24
C THR A 310 -4.12 15.75 -10.05
N ALA A 311 -3.59 14.55 -10.28
CA ALA A 311 -3.35 13.58 -9.22
C ALA A 311 -2.30 14.07 -8.21
N HIS A 312 -1.21 14.69 -8.67
CA HIS A 312 -0.22 15.33 -7.79
C HIS A 312 -0.83 16.42 -6.92
N LEU A 313 -1.63 17.29 -7.51
CA LEU A 313 -2.26 18.41 -6.79
C LEU A 313 -3.23 17.89 -5.69
N TRP A 314 -3.99 16.82 -5.97
CA TRP A 314 -4.83 16.17 -4.97
C TRP A 314 -4.02 15.60 -3.81
N LEU A 315 -2.96 14.83 -4.08
CA LEU A 315 -2.10 14.29 -3.02
C LEU A 315 -1.44 15.40 -2.20
N ARG A 316 -0.96 16.46 -2.87
CA ARG A 316 -0.36 17.60 -2.16
C ARG A 316 -1.36 18.30 -1.24
N GLN A 317 -2.59 18.49 -1.69
CA GLN A 317 -3.64 19.09 -0.86
C GLN A 317 -3.99 18.23 0.36
N VAL A 318 -4.10 16.91 0.18
CA VAL A 318 -4.35 15.99 1.30
C VAL A 318 -3.18 15.99 2.28
N ALA A 319 -1.94 15.97 1.77
CA ALA A 319 -0.76 16.04 2.62
C ALA A 319 -0.71 17.32 3.47
N ARG A 320 -1.07 18.47 2.90
CA ARG A 320 -1.16 19.73 3.67
C ARG A 320 -2.15 19.65 4.82
N LEU A 321 -3.25 18.93 4.67
CA LEU A 321 -4.19 18.73 5.78
C LEU A 321 -3.57 17.90 6.90
N TRP A 322 -2.83 16.83 6.59
CA TRP A 322 -2.08 16.05 7.57
C TRP A 322 -0.96 16.87 8.22
N GLU A 323 -0.17 17.59 7.43
CA GLU A 323 0.94 18.43 7.87
C GLU A 323 0.49 19.61 8.76
N THR A 324 -0.77 20.04 8.65
CA THR A 324 -1.38 21.11 9.47
C THR A 324 -2.34 20.57 10.54
N GLU A 325 -2.27 19.27 10.85
CA GLU A 325 -3.01 18.58 11.90
C GLU A 325 -4.55 18.66 11.76
N LYS A 326 -5.04 18.86 10.54
CA LYS A 326 -6.47 18.84 10.21
C LYS A 326 -6.90 17.41 9.88
N TYR A 327 -6.77 16.53 10.87
CA TYR A 327 -6.91 15.08 10.66
C TYR A 327 -8.28 14.64 10.17
N GLN A 328 -9.36 15.24 10.66
CA GLN A 328 -10.73 14.89 10.22
C GLN A 328 -10.97 15.26 8.76
N GLU A 329 -10.55 16.46 8.36
CA GLU A 329 -10.62 16.91 6.97
C GLU A 329 -9.69 16.08 6.07
N ALA A 330 -8.52 15.71 6.58
CA ALA A 330 -7.54 14.89 5.86
C ALA A 330 -8.08 13.49 5.53
N GLN A 331 -8.81 12.86 6.43
CA GLN A 331 -9.42 11.54 6.24
C GLN A 331 -10.41 11.54 5.06
N ILE A 332 -11.37 12.47 5.07
CA ILE A 332 -12.36 12.54 4.00
C ILE A 332 -11.75 13.01 2.67
N ALA A 333 -10.81 13.95 2.73
CA ALA A 333 -10.07 14.41 1.55
C ALA A 333 -9.22 13.27 0.95
N GLY A 334 -8.62 12.43 1.80
CA GLY A 334 -7.87 11.25 1.37
C GLY A 334 -8.72 10.25 0.58
N SER A 335 -9.94 10.00 1.07
CA SER A 335 -10.90 9.13 0.36
C SER A 335 -11.31 9.71 -1.01
N ARG A 336 -11.56 11.03 -1.07
CA ARG A 336 -11.85 11.71 -2.35
C ARG A 336 -10.66 11.66 -3.31
N ALA A 337 -9.46 11.91 -2.78
CA ALA A 337 -8.23 11.85 -3.59
C ALA A 337 -8.02 10.46 -4.16
N ARG A 338 -8.21 9.40 -3.36
CA ARG A 338 -8.08 8.02 -3.83
C ARG A 338 -9.02 7.73 -5.00
N HIS A 339 -10.31 8.06 -4.86
CA HIS A 339 -11.30 7.89 -5.93
C HIS A 339 -10.87 8.62 -7.22
N VAL A 340 -10.53 9.90 -7.11
CA VAL A 340 -10.14 10.71 -8.28
C VAL A 340 -8.88 10.15 -8.93
N ILE A 341 -7.84 9.83 -8.14
CA ILE A 341 -6.55 9.37 -8.67
C ILE A 341 -6.66 7.98 -9.29
N GLU A 342 -7.47 7.07 -8.73
CA GLU A 342 -7.77 5.79 -9.37
C GLU A 342 -8.29 5.98 -10.80
N HIS A 343 -9.32 6.79 -10.97
CA HIS A 343 -9.92 7.04 -12.28
C HIS A 343 -8.96 7.76 -13.25
N LEU A 344 -8.19 8.72 -12.76
CA LEU A 344 -7.16 9.39 -13.56
C LEU A 344 -6.06 8.43 -14.01
N ALA A 345 -5.65 7.51 -13.13
CA ALA A 345 -4.64 6.51 -13.45
C ALA A 345 -5.14 5.50 -14.48
N GLU A 346 -6.35 4.97 -14.29
CA GLU A 346 -6.98 4.08 -15.28
C GLU A 346 -7.14 4.76 -16.64
N ASP A 347 -7.62 6.02 -16.69
CA ASP A 347 -7.76 6.77 -17.94
C ASP A 347 -6.41 7.00 -18.60
N THR A 348 -5.36 7.33 -17.83
CA THR A 348 -4.00 7.52 -18.34
C THR A 348 -3.47 6.26 -19.01
N VAL A 349 -3.58 5.10 -18.37
CA VAL A 349 -3.14 3.82 -18.95
C VAL A 349 -3.96 3.47 -20.20
N LYS A 350 -5.28 3.65 -20.19
CA LYS A 350 -6.15 3.43 -21.35
C LYS A 350 -5.79 4.34 -22.53
N ARG A 351 -5.46 5.61 -22.27
CA ARG A 351 -5.01 6.55 -23.32
C ARG A 351 -3.65 6.20 -23.88
N CYS A 352 -2.71 5.78 -23.01
CA CYS A 352 -1.42 5.28 -23.44
C CYS A 352 -1.59 4.10 -24.42
N ILE A 353 -2.41 3.12 -24.08
CA ILE A 353 -2.70 1.96 -24.95
C ILE A 353 -3.31 2.41 -26.29
N ARG A 354 -4.24 3.37 -26.27
CA ARG A 354 -4.86 3.91 -27.50
C ARG A 354 -3.85 4.63 -28.40
N ALA A 355 -2.98 5.44 -27.83
CA ALA A 355 -1.98 6.19 -28.60
C ALA A 355 -0.86 5.29 -29.13
N CYS A 356 -0.39 4.31 -28.34
CA CYS A 356 0.71 3.42 -28.71
C CYS A 356 0.27 2.21 -29.56
N GLY A 357 -1.01 1.79 -29.43
CA GLY A 357 -1.57 0.66 -30.17
C GLY A 357 -1.23 -0.70 -29.55
N ALA A 358 -1.73 -1.79 -30.15
CA ALA A 358 -1.67 -3.14 -29.58
C ALA A 358 -0.25 -3.69 -29.34
N ARG A 359 0.76 -3.18 -30.04
CA ARG A 359 2.16 -3.62 -29.86
C ARG A 359 2.69 -3.38 -28.46
N CYS A 360 2.22 -2.31 -27.80
CA CYS A 360 2.63 -1.99 -26.44
C CYS A 360 2.09 -2.95 -25.37
N LEU A 361 1.14 -3.80 -25.71
CA LEU A 361 0.60 -4.86 -24.86
C LEU A 361 1.25 -6.23 -25.12
N ASN A 362 2.27 -6.27 -25.96
CA ASN A 362 3.04 -7.49 -26.22
C ASN A 362 4.27 -7.54 -25.32
N ARG A 363 4.50 -8.68 -24.66
CA ARG A 363 5.73 -8.87 -23.89
C ARG A 363 6.95 -8.81 -24.83
N PRO A 364 8.04 -8.16 -24.41
CA PRO A 364 8.38 -7.73 -23.06
C PRO A 364 8.07 -6.23 -22.77
N SER A 365 7.05 -5.63 -23.37
CA SER A 365 6.72 -4.23 -23.13
C SER A 365 6.37 -3.97 -21.65
N ALA A 366 6.93 -2.91 -21.08
CA ALA A 366 6.60 -2.52 -19.70
C ALA A 366 5.11 -2.16 -19.51
N LEU A 367 4.45 -1.61 -20.53
CA LEU A 367 3.06 -1.20 -20.45
C LEU A 367 2.10 -2.37 -20.24
N GLU A 368 2.39 -3.57 -20.78
CA GLU A 368 1.53 -4.73 -20.55
C GLU A 368 1.51 -5.12 -19.06
N ARG A 369 2.65 -5.04 -18.36
CA ARG A 369 2.76 -5.27 -16.92
C ARG A 369 2.05 -4.15 -16.14
N ILE A 370 2.32 -2.89 -16.45
CA ILE A 370 1.65 -1.74 -15.81
C ILE A 370 0.13 -1.86 -15.92
N TYR A 371 -0.39 -2.24 -17.09
CA TYR A 371 -1.82 -2.44 -17.31
C TYR A 371 -2.40 -3.56 -16.44
N ARG A 372 -1.74 -4.72 -16.38
CA ARG A 372 -2.18 -5.85 -15.56
C ARG A 372 -2.14 -5.52 -14.07
N ASP A 373 -1.04 -4.95 -13.62
CA ASP A 373 -0.81 -4.61 -12.23
C ASP A 373 -1.82 -3.57 -11.73
N LEU A 374 -2.00 -2.46 -12.45
CA LEU A 374 -2.96 -1.43 -12.08
C LEU A 374 -4.39 -1.97 -12.10
N SER A 375 -4.79 -2.69 -13.18
CA SER A 375 -6.14 -3.24 -13.31
C SER A 375 -6.51 -4.20 -12.18
N PHE A 376 -5.53 -4.92 -11.65
CA PHE A 376 -5.70 -5.79 -10.48
C PHE A 376 -5.73 -5.00 -9.18
N TYR A 377 -4.78 -4.08 -9.00
CA TYR A 377 -4.56 -3.43 -7.71
C TYR A 377 -5.65 -2.42 -7.33
N VAL A 378 -6.24 -1.72 -8.28
CA VAL A 378 -7.37 -0.81 -8.02
C VAL A 378 -8.58 -1.53 -7.41
N ARG A 379 -8.64 -2.87 -7.48
CA ARG A 379 -9.68 -3.69 -6.84
C ARG A 379 -9.37 -4.09 -5.40
N HIS A 380 -8.26 -3.59 -4.84
CA HIS A 380 -7.88 -3.80 -3.44
C HIS A 380 -8.97 -3.31 -2.47
N ASP A 381 -9.56 -2.15 -2.74
CA ASP A 381 -10.71 -1.59 -2.03
C ASP A 381 -11.94 -1.50 -2.94
N ASN A 382 -13.10 -1.35 -2.32
CA ASN A 382 -14.36 -1.15 -3.03
C ASN A 382 -14.65 0.35 -3.20
N ASP A 383 -14.44 0.88 -4.42
CA ASP A 383 -14.66 2.29 -4.73
C ASP A 383 -16.11 2.75 -4.53
N ASP A 384 -17.10 1.89 -4.82
CA ASP A 384 -18.52 2.19 -4.56
C ASP A 384 -18.79 2.41 -3.06
N HIS A 385 -18.12 1.64 -2.20
CA HIS A 385 -18.22 1.81 -0.75
C HIS A 385 -17.60 3.15 -0.31
N ILE A 386 -16.48 3.54 -0.89
CA ILE A 386 -15.83 4.83 -0.64
C ILE A 386 -16.75 5.98 -1.02
N LEU A 387 -17.35 5.92 -2.20
CA LEU A 387 -18.31 6.93 -2.66
C LEU A 387 -19.55 7.00 -1.78
N ALA A 388 -20.09 5.84 -1.37
CA ALA A 388 -21.23 5.80 -0.45
C ALA A 388 -20.90 6.43 0.91
N MET A 389 -19.70 6.19 1.44
CA MET A 389 -19.21 6.81 2.67
C MET A 389 -19.05 8.32 2.52
N ILE A 390 -18.47 8.80 1.42
CA ILE A 390 -18.37 10.22 1.11
C ILE A 390 -19.77 10.85 1.02
N GLY A 391 -20.73 10.17 0.36
CA GLY A 391 -22.12 10.61 0.25
C GLY A 391 -22.79 10.76 1.63
N LYS A 392 -22.62 9.78 2.51
CA LYS A 392 -23.12 9.86 3.90
C LYS A 392 -22.53 11.05 4.64
N SER A 393 -21.21 11.26 4.53
CA SER A 393 -20.53 12.40 5.14
C SER A 393 -21.11 13.74 4.68
N VAL A 394 -21.32 13.91 3.37
CA VAL A 394 -21.91 15.15 2.79
C VAL A 394 -23.35 15.37 3.23
N LEU A 395 -24.11 14.29 3.41
CA LEU A 395 -25.51 14.34 3.86
C LEU A 395 -25.64 14.49 5.39
N GLY A 396 -24.52 14.57 6.14
CA GLY A 396 -24.54 14.64 7.59
C GLY A 396 -25.03 13.36 8.28
N LEU A 397 -24.98 12.23 7.59
CA LEU A 397 -25.34 10.93 8.13
C LEU A 397 -24.16 10.28 8.86
N THR A 398 -24.48 9.43 9.85
CA THR A 398 -23.45 8.61 10.51
C THR A 398 -22.78 7.69 9.48
N HIS A 399 -21.47 7.71 9.45
CA HIS A 399 -20.66 6.88 8.58
C HIS A 399 -19.42 6.40 9.32
N ASP A 400 -18.97 5.23 8.93
CA ASP A 400 -17.70 4.66 9.41
C ASP A 400 -16.63 4.92 8.34
N PRO A 401 -15.63 5.77 8.62
CA PRO A 401 -14.53 6.01 7.69
C PRO A 401 -13.59 4.81 7.54
N SER A 402 -13.76 3.78 8.36
CA SER A 402 -12.84 2.66 8.46
C SER A 402 -12.98 1.62 7.35
N PHE A 403 -13.90 1.73 6.43
CA PHE A 403 -14.23 0.72 5.41
C PHE A 403 -14.60 -0.67 5.98
N TYR A 404 -14.75 -0.77 7.28
CA TYR A 404 -15.15 -2.02 7.87
C TYR A 404 -16.63 -2.26 7.55
N LYS A 405 -16.91 -3.32 6.79
CA LYS A 405 -18.30 -3.74 6.58
C LYS A 405 -18.82 -4.37 7.87
N PRO A 406 -19.96 -3.92 8.38
CA PRO A 406 -20.59 -4.59 9.52
C PRO A 406 -20.97 -6.04 9.18
#